data_ccf42584e9b259435a66e80cc502c559
#
_entry.id   ccf42584e9b259435a66e80cc502c559
#
_cell.length_a   1.000
_cell.length_b   1.000
_cell.length_c   1.000
_cell.angle_alpha   90.00
_cell.angle_beta   90.00
_cell.angle_gamma   90.00
#
_symmetry.space_group_name_H-M   'P 1'
#
loop_
_entity.id
_entity.type
_entity.pdbx_description
1 polymer ?
#
loop_
_entity_poly.entity_id
_entity_poly.type
_entity_poly.pdbx_seq_one_letter_code
_entity_poly.pdbx_strand_id
1 'polypeptide(L)'
;MKSLFTAVAAAALLAGCNQSDNANEALADANASGNAAAAAVENAVAAAPATPLQKEQALALMKERHENYEKIGDAMKVIGRELKSDSPDLAAVRTNADAIATLAPQVKGWFPQGTGPDVGKTEALAAIWEKPEDFAAKAAEFERAAAAFQAATRGTDVAAMRAAQGNLGKSCKACHDLYREEHD
;
A
#
# COMPACT_ATOMS: atom_id res chain seq x y z
N MET A 1 53.85 23.16 24.02
CA MET A 1 54.48 24.14 23.14
C MET A 1 53.31 24.78 22.40
N LYS A 2 52.76 25.89 22.88
CA LYS A 2 53.11 27.33 22.59
C LYS A 2 53.16 27.63 21.09
N SER A 3 52.15 28.33 20.57
CA SER A 3 52.19 29.68 19.95
C SER A 3 50.83 29.86 19.24
N LEU A 4 50.03 30.79 19.57
CA LEU A 4 49.98 32.26 19.57
C LEU A 4 49.66 32.89 18.20
N PHE A 5 48.51 33.61 18.21
CA PHE A 5 48.15 34.89 17.57
C PHE A 5 48.08 34.96 16.02
N THR A 6 47.01 35.47 15.46
CA THR A 6 46.78 36.94 15.36
C THR A 6 45.33 37.24 14.96
N ALA A 7 44.74 38.21 15.65
CA ALA A 7 43.51 38.90 15.30
C ALA A 7 43.82 40.04 14.29
N VAL A 8 42.94 40.22 13.31
CA VAL A 8 42.84 41.50 12.57
C VAL A 8 41.37 41.90 12.52
N ALA A 9 41.10 42.98 13.22
CA ALA A 9 39.86 43.73 13.13
C ALA A 9 39.97 44.75 11.99
N ALA A 10 38.98 44.82 11.13
CA ALA A 10 38.77 46.00 10.27
C ALA A 10 37.27 46.30 10.25
N ALA A 11 36.93 47.44 10.85
CA ALA A 11 35.64 48.08 10.77
C ALA A 11 35.60 48.98 9.53
N ALA A 12 34.53 48.94 8.74
CA ALA A 12 34.16 50.01 7.82
C ALA A 12 32.64 49.92 7.52
N LEU A 13 31.91 50.80 8.15
CA LEU A 13 31.02 51.84 7.61
C LEU A 13 29.79 51.41 6.82
N LEU A 14 28.66 51.73 7.44
CA LEU A 14 27.29 51.90 7.00
C LEU A 14 27.15 52.66 5.68
N ALA A 15 26.42 52.10 4.74
CA ALA A 15 25.53 52.84 3.83
C ALA A 15 24.31 52.01 3.58
N GLY A 16 23.14 52.48 3.99
CA GLY A 16 21.87 51.83 3.84
C GLY A 16 21.40 51.78 2.40
N CYS A 17 20.69 50.70 2.07
CA CYS A 17 19.66 50.70 1.04
C CYS A 17 18.55 49.85 1.56
N ASN A 18 17.46 50.52 1.94
CA ASN A 18 16.17 49.95 2.22
C ASN A 18 15.54 49.45 0.89
N GLN A 19 15.76 48.16 0.57
CA GLN A 19 15.23 47.53 -0.63
C GLN A 19 14.82 46.07 -0.40
N SER A 20 14.57 45.71 0.86
CA SER A 20 14.20 44.33 1.22
C SER A 20 12.67 44.06 1.19
N ASP A 21 11.85 45.11 1.18
CA ASP A 21 10.40 44.92 1.33
C ASP A 21 9.69 44.54 0.02
N ASN A 22 10.18 45.02 -1.14
CA ASN A 22 9.56 44.72 -2.43
C ASN A 22 9.87 43.30 -2.95
N ALA A 23 11.01 42.71 -2.55
CA ALA A 23 11.35 41.32 -2.98
C ALA A 23 10.54 40.29 -2.23
N ASN A 24 10.17 40.53 -0.97
CA ASN A 24 9.37 39.62 -0.18
C ASN A 24 7.88 39.64 -0.60
N GLU A 25 7.34 40.78 -0.97
CA GLU A 25 5.97 40.88 -1.51
C GLU A 25 5.87 40.18 -2.90
N ALA A 26 6.84 40.37 -3.77
CA ALA A 26 6.87 39.71 -5.06
C ALA A 26 7.00 38.16 -4.96
N LEU A 27 7.76 37.67 -3.97
CA LEU A 27 7.88 36.22 -3.71
C LEU A 27 6.61 35.65 -3.04
N ALA A 28 5.94 36.46 -2.21
CA ALA A 28 4.65 36.01 -1.61
C ALA A 28 3.55 35.91 -2.66
N ASP A 29 3.43 36.86 -3.58
CA ASP A 29 2.45 36.83 -4.66
C ASP A 29 2.74 35.71 -5.67
N ALA A 30 4.01 35.45 -6.00
CA ALA A 30 4.38 34.32 -6.87
C ALA A 30 4.08 32.96 -6.23
N ASN A 31 4.30 32.84 -4.92
CA ASN A 31 4.01 31.60 -4.18
C ASN A 31 2.51 31.39 -3.99
N ALA A 32 1.73 32.45 -3.74
CA ALA A 32 0.28 32.38 -3.64
C ALA A 32 -0.36 31.98 -4.98
N SER A 33 0.12 32.54 -6.09
CA SER A 33 -0.34 32.17 -7.43
C SER A 33 0.04 30.74 -7.83
N GLY A 34 1.25 30.28 -7.45
CA GLY A 34 1.71 28.91 -7.68
C GLY A 34 0.86 27.87 -6.91
N ASN A 35 0.58 28.17 -5.64
CA ASN A 35 -0.24 27.29 -4.79
C ASN A 35 -1.71 27.24 -5.24
N ALA A 36 -2.26 28.37 -5.70
CA ALA A 36 -3.64 28.38 -6.24
C ALA A 36 -3.76 27.58 -7.54
N ALA A 37 -2.76 27.65 -8.41
CA ALA A 37 -2.71 26.87 -9.65
C ALA A 37 -2.52 25.38 -9.36
N ALA A 38 -1.65 24.99 -8.42
CA ALA A 38 -1.47 23.59 -8.00
C ALA A 38 -2.74 23.00 -7.38
N ALA A 39 -3.39 23.73 -6.48
CA ALA A 39 -4.67 23.30 -5.87
C ALA A 39 -5.80 23.19 -6.90
N ALA A 40 -5.82 24.04 -7.92
CA ALA A 40 -6.80 23.97 -9.00
C ALA A 40 -6.58 22.74 -9.90
N VAL A 41 -5.32 22.36 -10.15
CA VAL A 41 -4.98 21.15 -10.93
C VAL A 41 -5.31 19.88 -10.14
N GLU A 42 -5.00 19.82 -8.83
CA GLU A 42 -5.36 18.69 -7.98
C GLU A 42 -6.89 18.51 -7.87
N ASN A 43 -7.64 19.59 -7.70
CA ASN A 43 -9.11 19.54 -7.70
C ASN A 43 -9.70 19.17 -9.07
N ALA A 44 -9.06 19.55 -10.17
CA ALA A 44 -9.52 19.19 -11.51
C ALA A 44 -9.28 17.70 -11.82
N VAL A 45 -8.17 17.13 -11.32
CA VAL A 45 -7.89 15.68 -11.45
C VAL A 45 -8.83 14.85 -10.57
N ALA A 46 -9.17 15.32 -9.36
CA ALA A 46 -10.13 14.65 -8.48
C ALA A 46 -11.59 14.73 -8.98
N ALA A 47 -11.93 15.69 -9.83
CA ALA A 47 -13.29 15.93 -10.32
C ALA A 47 -13.54 15.38 -11.75
N ALA A 48 -12.56 14.81 -12.43
CA ALA A 48 -12.80 14.16 -13.71
C ALA A 48 -13.61 12.87 -13.49
N PRO A 49 -14.82 12.70 -14.10
CA PRO A 49 -15.53 11.44 -14.01
C PRO A 49 -14.65 10.33 -14.57
N ALA A 50 -14.42 9.29 -13.78
CA ALA A 50 -13.65 8.14 -14.24
C ALA A 50 -14.33 7.59 -15.50
N THR A 51 -13.62 7.54 -16.62
CA THR A 51 -14.14 6.93 -17.86
C THR A 51 -14.49 5.48 -17.55
N PRO A 52 -15.70 5.01 -17.86
CA PRO A 52 -16.07 3.62 -17.63
C PRO A 52 -15.05 2.68 -18.29
N LEU A 53 -14.64 1.63 -17.57
CA LEU A 53 -13.73 0.63 -18.13
C LEU A 53 -14.34 -0.02 -19.37
N GLN A 54 -13.55 -0.15 -20.42
CA GLN A 54 -13.93 -1.00 -21.55
C GLN A 54 -14.03 -2.45 -21.05
N LYS A 55 -14.99 -3.22 -21.59
CA LYS A 55 -15.25 -4.59 -21.13
C LYS A 55 -14.01 -5.48 -21.19
N GLU A 56 -13.20 -5.37 -22.23
CA GLU A 56 -11.96 -6.12 -22.38
C GLU A 56 -10.93 -5.76 -21.31
N GLN A 57 -10.83 -4.49 -20.94
CA GLN A 57 -9.97 -4.01 -19.86
C GLN A 57 -10.44 -4.54 -18.50
N ALA A 58 -11.75 -4.49 -18.27
CA ALA A 58 -12.35 -5.02 -17.04
C ALA A 58 -12.09 -6.53 -16.89
N LEU A 59 -12.27 -7.31 -17.95
CA LEU A 59 -11.99 -8.75 -17.94
C LEU A 59 -10.50 -9.05 -17.73
N ALA A 60 -9.60 -8.24 -18.28
CA ALA A 60 -8.16 -8.38 -18.04
C ALA A 60 -7.80 -8.14 -16.57
N LEU A 61 -8.36 -7.10 -15.94
CA LEU A 61 -8.18 -6.82 -14.51
C LEU A 61 -8.76 -7.91 -13.62
N MET A 62 -9.92 -8.46 -13.98
CA MET A 62 -10.53 -9.59 -13.26
C MET A 62 -9.65 -10.85 -13.34
N LYS A 63 -9.04 -11.12 -14.49
CA LYS A 63 -8.09 -12.22 -14.68
C LYS A 63 -6.83 -12.02 -13.84
N GLU A 64 -6.22 -10.85 -13.90
CA GLU A 64 -5.03 -10.51 -13.10
C GLU A 64 -5.29 -10.64 -11.60
N ARG A 65 -6.44 -10.14 -11.12
CA ARG A 65 -6.90 -10.31 -9.75
C ARG A 65 -6.97 -11.78 -9.35
N HIS A 66 -7.58 -12.61 -10.18
CA HIS A 66 -7.69 -14.05 -9.94
C HIS A 66 -6.32 -14.70 -9.82
N GLU A 67 -5.41 -14.46 -10.78
CA GLU A 67 -4.05 -14.99 -10.77
C GLU A 67 -3.24 -14.55 -9.54
N ASN A 68 -3.44 -13.32 -9.07
CA ASN A 68 -2.78 -12.83 -7.86
C ASN A 68 -3.32 -13.51 -6.59
N TYR A 69 -4.62 -13.79 -6.50
CA TYR A 69 -5.17 -14.59 -5.41
C TYR A 69 -4.72 -16.05 -5.47
N GLU A 70 -4.58 -16.66 -6.66
CA GLU A 70 -4.00 -17.99 -6.79
C GLU A 70 -2.57 -18.04 -6.23
N LYS A 71 -1.72 -17.04 -6.54
CA LYS A 71 -0.36 -16.94 -5.98
C LYS A 71 -0.38 -16.87 -4.45
N ILE A 72 -1.29 -16.09 -3.87
CA ILE A 72 -1.46 -16.02 -2.40
C ILE A 72 -1.90 -17.38 -1.86
N GLY A 73 -2.87 -18.02 -2.48
CA GLY A 73 -3.38 -19.33 -2.09
C GLY A 73 -2.32 -20.41 -2.13
N ASP A 74 -1.51 -20.45 -3.18
CA ASP A 74 -0.42 -21.42 -3.34
C ASP A 74 0.69 -21.18 -2.33
N ALA A 75 1.04 -19.92 -2.07
CA ALA A 75 1.97 -19.56 -1.00
C ALA A 75 1.47 -20.04 0.37
N MET A 76 0.19 -19.84 0.69
CA MET A 76 -0.42 -20.33 1.93
C MET A 76 -0.40 -21.86 2.05
N LYS A 77 -0.60 -22.59 0.93
CA LYS A 77 -0.50 -24.07 0.91
C LYS A 77 0.91 -24.53 1.25
N VAL A 78 1.96 -23.90 0.64
CA VAL A 78 3.36 -24.20 0.93
C VAL A 78 3.67 -23.92 2.40
N ILE A 79 3.35 -22.72 2.90
CA ILE A 79 3.55 -22.34 4.29
C ILE A 79 2.86 -23.32 5.24
N GLY A 80 1.61 -23.68 4.95
CA GLY A 80 0.84 -24.59 5.79
C GLY A 80 1.43 -26.00 5.82
N ARG A 81 1.98 -26.50 4.72
CA ARG A 81 2.68 -27.78 4.67
C ARG A 81 3.96 -27.76 5.48
N GLU A 82 4.82 -26.76 5.25
CA GLU A 82 6.10 -26.65 5.94
C GLU A 82 5.91 -26.48 7.45
N LEU A 83 5.05 -25.58 7.87
CA LEU A 83 4.82 -25.34 9.31
C LEU A 83 4.11 -26.49 10.04
N LYS A 84 3.54 -27.46 9.33
CA LYS A 84 3.02 -28.73 9.92
C LYS A 84 4.10 -29.80 10.06
N SER A 85 5.21 -29.69 9.31
CA SER A 85 6.33 -30.63 9.35
C SER A 85 7.06 -30.56 10.69
N ASP A 86 7.67 -31.69 11.11
CA ASP A 86 8.59 -31.75 12.24
C ASP A 86 9.94 -31.07 11.93
N SER A 87 10.27 -30.93 10.64
CA SER A 87 11.49 -30.27 10.16
C SER A 87 11.12 -29.32 9.01
N PRO A 88 10.57 -28.14 9.32
CA PRO A 88 10.11 -27.21 8.31
C PRO A 88 11.26 -26.57 7.54
N ASP A 89 11.09 -26.43 6.22
CA ASP A 89 11.98 -25.59 5.41
C ASP A 89 11.64 -24.11 5.63
N LEU A 90 12.39 -23.49 6.54
CA LEU A 90 12.20 -22.07 6.88
C LEU A 90 12.55 -21.13 5.72
N ALA A 91 13.37 -21.55 4.75
CA ALA A 91 13.65 -20.75 3.58
C ALA A 91 12.42 -20.70 2.66
N ALA A 92 11.77 -21.83 2.44
CA ALA A 92 10.52 -21.91 1.70
C ALA A 92 9.41 -21.10 2.41
N VAL A 93 9.30 -21.19 3.73
CA VAL A 93 8.32 -20.39 4.51
C VAL A 93 8.55 -18.88 4.30
N ARG A 94 9.80 -18.40 4.39
CA ARG A 94 10.15 -16.98 4.19
C ARG A 94 9.82 -16.50 2.78
N THR A 95 10.24 -17.26 1.77
CA THR A 95 9.97 -16.90 0.37
C THR A 95 8.48 -16.71 0.11
N ASN A 96 7.65 -17.62 0.63
CA ASN A 96 6.20 -17.54 0.43
C ASN A 96 5.56 -16.45 1.31
N ALA A 97 6.09 -16.17 2.51
CA ALA A 97 5.66 -15.04 3.34
C ALA A 97 5.97 -13.69 2.67
N ASP A 98 7.16 -13.56 2.06
CA ASP A 98 7.55 -12.37 1.31
C ASP A 98 6.65 -12.15 0.09
N ALA A 99 6.27 -13.21 -0.63
CA ALA A 99 5.35 -13.12 -1.75
C ALA A 99 3.95 -12.61 -1.31
N ILE A 100 3.40 -13.15 -0.22
CA ILE A 100 2.11 -12.68 0.32
C ILE A 100 2.22 -11.22 0.79
N ALA A 101 3.27 -10.86 1.54
CA ALA A 101 3.45 -9.49 2.04
C ALA A 101 3.63 -8.47 0.91
N THR A 102 4.16 -8.87 -0.24
CA THR A 102 4.28 -8.03 -1.45
C THR A 102 2.91 -7.79 -2.12
N LEU A 103 2.05 -8.80 -2.14
CA LEU A 103 0.75 -8.73 -2.81
C LEU A 103 -0.34 -8.10 -1.91
N ALA A 104 -0.27 -8.29 -0.60
CA ALA A 104 -1.31 -7.87 0.35
C ALA A 104 -1.68 -6.38 0.28
N PRO A 105 -0.74 -5.41 0.18
CA PRO A 105 -1.05 -3.98 0.05
C PRO A 105 -1.81 -3.63 -1.22
N GLN A 106 -1.73 -4.47 -2.25
CA GLN A 106 -2.32 -4.23 -3.56
C GLN A 106 -3.79 -4.62 -3.63
N VAL A 107 -4.27 -5.48 -2.70
CA VAL A 107 -5.61 -6.09 -2.73
C VAL A 107 -6.73 -5.07 -2.90
N LYS A 108 -6.69 -3.96 -2.17
CA LYS A 108 -7.69 -2.90 -2.27
C LYS A 108 -7.81 -2.28 -3.67
N GLY A 109 -6.74 -2.32 -4.47
CA GLY A 109 -6.68 -1.80 -5.83
C GLY A 109 -7.14 -2.79 -6.91
N TRP A 110 -7.39 -4.06 -6.57
CA TRP A 110 -7.77 -5.08 -7.54
C TRP A 110 -9.25 -5.11 -7.90
N PHE A 111 -10.06 -4.24 -7.26
CA PHE A 111 -11.51 -4.20 -7.41
C PHE A 111 -12.02 -2.82 -7.89
N PRO A 112 -11.49 -2.28 -9.02
CA PRO A 112 -12.04 -1.04 -9.55
C PRO A 112 -13.50 -1.21 -9.95
N GLN A 113 -14.25 -0.11 -9.98
CA GLN A 113 -15.63 -0.11 -10.46
C GLN A 113 -15.70 -0.69 -11.89
N GLY A 114 -16.73 -1.49 -12.18
CA GLY A 114 -16.90 -2.15 -13.47
C GLY A 114 -16.07 -3.43 -13.63
N THR A 115 -15.64 -4.08 -12.51
CA THR A 115 -15.00 -5.41 -12.52
C THR A 115 -15.77 -6.42 -11.67
N GLY A 116 -17.08 -6.21 -11.54
CA GLY A 116 -18.00 -7.03 -10.77
C GLY A 116 -18.58 -8.21 -11.53
N PRO A 117 -19.49 -8.98 -10.87
CA PRO A 117 -20.12 -10.17 -11.47
C PRO A 117 -21.03 -9.84 -12.66
N ASP A 118 -21.42 -8.59 -12.83
CA ASP A 118 -22.20 -8.08 -13.97
C ASP A 118 -21.38 -8.01 -15.28
N VAL A 119 -20.04 -8.02 -15.16
CA VAL A 119 -19.12 -7.89 -16.32
C VAL A 119 -18.61 -9.24 -16.80
N GLY A 120 -18.35 -10.17 -15.89
CA GLY A 120 -17.80 -11.47 -16.23
C GLY A 120 -17.80 -12.45 -15.04
N LYS A 121 -17.36 -13.69 -15.29
CA LYS A 121 -17.30 -14.72 -14.26
C LYS A 121 -16.29 -14.35 -13.18
N THR A 122 -16.72 -14.34 -11.94
CA THR A 122 -15.89 -14.06 -10.75
C THR A 122 -16.56 -14.63 -9.51
N GLU A 123 -15.77 -14.98 -8.50
CA GLU A 123 -16.26 -15.35 -7.17
C GLU A 123 -16.43 -14.11 -6.26
N ALA A 124 -16.07 -12.92 -6.74
CA ALA A 124 -16.23 -11.68 -5.99
C ALA A 124 -17.70 -11.27 -5.92
N LEU A 125 -18.24 -11.13 -4.73
CA LEU A 125 -19.62 -10.67 -4.51
C LEU A 125 -19.78 -9.18 -4.77
N ALA A 126 -20.97 -8.76 -5.23
CA ALA A 126 -21.31 -7.36 -5.46
C ALA A 126 -21.13 -6.48 -4.21
N ALA A 127 -21.22 -7.07 -3.03
CA ALA A 127 -21.01 -6.40 -1.73
C ALA A 127 -19.68 -5.65 -1.61
N ILE A 128 -18.64 -6.04 -2.38
CA ILE A 128 -17.35 -5.34 -2.43
C ILE A 128 -17.53 -3.88 -2.88
N TRP A 129 -18.34 -3.67 -3.92
CA TRP A 129 -18.59 -2.36 -4.51
C TRP A 129 -19.73 -1.60 -3.82
N GLU A 130 -20.59 -2.30 -3.10
CA GLU A 130 -21.66 -1.72 -2.29
C GLU A 130 -21.16 -1.21 -0.92
N LYS A 131 -20.11 -1.86 -0.36
CA LYS A 131 -19.53 -1.56 0.95
C LYS A 131 -18.02 -1.31 0.87
N PRO A 132 -17.57 -0.35 0.06
CA PRO A 132 -16.15 -0.16 -0.25
C PRO A 132 -15.29 0.15 0.98
N GLU A 133 -15.81 0.86 1.97
CA GLU A 133 -15.08 1.20 3.19
C GLU A 133 -14.86 -0.03 4.08
N ASP A 134 -15.87 -0.88 4.24
CA ASP A 134 -15.73 -2.13 5.00
C ASP A 134 -14.79 -3.10 4.28
N PHE A 135 -14.91 -3.24 2.96
CA PHE A 135 -13.97 -4.02 2.16
C PHE A 135 -12.53 -3.52 2.32
N ALA A 136 -12.30 -2.20 2.25
CA ALA A 136 -10.98 -1.62 2.45
C ALA A 136 -10.43 -1.87 3.85
N ALA A 137 -11.29 -1.86 4.88
CA ALA A 137 -10.90 -2.22 6.25
C ALA A 137 -10.46 -3.68 6.34
N LYS A 138 -11.17 -4.62 5.71
CA LYS A 138 -10.79 -6.04 5.65
C LYS A 138 -9.49 -6.26 4.87
N ALA A 139 -9.28 -5.57 3.76
CA ALA A 139 -8.03 -5.59 3.02
C ALA A 139 -6.85 -5.10 3.89
N ALA A 140 -7.05 -4.03 4.67
CA ALA A 140 -6.04 -3.53 5.59
C ALA A 140 -5.77 -4.49 6.77
N GLU A 141 -6.76 -5.25 7.25
CA GLU A 141 -6.57 -6.31 8.23
C GLU A 141 -5.67 -7.43 7.67
N PHE A 142 -5.94 -7.87 6.44
CA PHE A 142 -5.11 -8.85 5.73
C PHE A 142 -3.68 -8.34 5.53
N GLU A 143 -3.49 -7.11 5.07
CA GLU A 143 -2.18 -6.49 4.90
C GLU A 143 -1.35 -6.50 6.20
N ARG A 144 -1.97 -6.08 7.32
CA ARG A 144 -1.31 -6.11 8.64
C ARG A 144 -0.95 -7.53 9.07
N ALA A 145 -1.84 -8.49 8.86
CA ALA A 145 -1.59 -9.88 9.23
C ALA A 145 -0.47 -10.51 8.37
N ALA A 146 -0.41 -10.17 7.08
CA ALA A 146 0.66 -10.60 6.18
C ALA A 146 2.01 -10.03 6.59
N ALA A 147 2.08 -8.74 6.92
CA ALA A 147 3.29 -8.10 7.42
C ALA A 147 3.75 -8.70 8.75
N ALA A 148 2.83 -8.97 9.68
CA ALA A 148 3.14 -9.61 10.96
C ALA A 148 3.65 -11.05 10.77
N PHE A 149 3.07 -11.81 9.86
CA PHE A 149 3.56 -13.14 9.52
C PHE A 149 4.96 -13.07 8.89
N GLN A 150 5.17 -12.20 7.92
CA GLN A 150 6.49 -11.97 7.32
C GLN A 150 7.53 -11.64 8.40
N ALA A 151 7.21 -10.74 9.33
CA ALA A 151 8.12 -10.38 10.43
C ALA A 151 8.47 -11.60 11.32
N ALA A 152 7.48 -12.44 11.65
CA ALA A 152 7.71 -13.67 12.42
C ALA A 152 8.67 -14.64 11.71
N THR A 153 8.65 -14.69 10.38
CA THR A 153 9.54 -15.58 9.61
C THR A 153 11.01 -15.13 9.59
N ARG A 154 11.32 -13.91 10.04
CA ARG A 154 12.72 -13.43 10.15
C ARG A 154 13.51 -14.16 11.25
N GLY A 155 12.79 -14.69 12.26
CA GLY A 155 13.35 -15.51 13.31
C GLY A 155 13.46 -16.99 12.95
N THR A 156 13.60 -17.82 13.99
CA THR A 156 13.63 -19.29 13.90
C THR A 156 12.57 -19.95 14.78
N ASP A 157 11.75 -19.16 15.48
CA ASP A 157 10.68 -19.67 16.34
C ASP A 157 9.48 -20.13 15.52
N VAL A 158 9.41 -21.43 15.29
CA VAL A 158 8.33 -22.08 14.53
C VAL A 158 6.98 -21.93 15.22
N ALA A 159 6.93 -21.85 16.56
CA ALA A 159 5.67 -21.68 17.28
C ALA A 159 5.10 -20.26 17.04
N ALA A 160 5.95 -19.25 17.07
CA ALA A 160 5.57 -17.89 16.72
C ALA A 160 5.09 -17.77 15.25
N MET A 161 5.77 -18.47 14.33
CA MET A 161 5.35 -18.51 12.91
C MET A 161 3.97 -19.16 12.76
N ARG A 162 3.72 -20.28 13.43
CA ARG A 162 2.39 -20.95 13.42
C ARG A 162 1.29 -20.05 13.97
N ALA A 163 1.56 -19.33 15.06
CA ALA A 163 0.60 -18.39 15.64
C ALA A 163 0.27 -17.25 14.67
N ALA A 164 1.30 -16.65 14.03
CA ALA A 164 1.14 -15.59 13.06
C ALA A 164 0.43 -16.07 11.78
N GLN A 165 0.75 -17.29 11.28
CA GLN A 165 0.03 -17.92 10.17
C GLN A 165 -1.46 -18.12 10.49
N GLY A 166 -1.77 -18.54 11.72
CA GLY A 166 -3.16 -18.69 12.17
C GLY A 166 -3.93 -17.35 12.12
N ASN A 167 -3.28 -16.25 12.50
CA ASN A 167 -3.89 -14.92 12.41
C ASN A 167 -4.06 -14.46 10.96
N LEU A 168 -3.08 -14.74 10.09
CA LEU A 168 -3.21 -14.50 8.66
C LEU A 168 -4.38 -15.28 8.06
N GLY A 169 -4.53 -16.56 8.38
CA GLY A 169 -5.66 -17.37 7.93
C GLY A 169 -7.02 -16.84 8.41
N LYS A 170 -7.10 -16.31 9.65
CA LYS A 170 -8.33 -15.68 10.15
C LYS A 170 -8.70 -14.43 9.36
N SER A 171 -7.73 -13.59 8.96
CA SER A 171 -8.01 -12.41 8.15
C SER A 171 -8.50 -12.77 6.75
N CYS A 172 -7.95 -13.84 6.14
CA CYS A 172 -8.47 -14.38 4.87
C CYS A 172 -9.94 -14.81 5.01
N LYS A 173 -10.24 -15.60 6.04
CA LYS A 173 -11.62 -16.08 6.28
C LYS A 173 -12.58 -14.92 6.53
N ALA A 174 -12.23 -13.96 7.37
CA ALA A 174 -13.09 -12.82 7.71
C ALA A 174 -13.46 -11.95 6.50
N CYS A 175 -12.60 -11.89 5.47
CA CYS A 175 -12.91 -11.25 4.20
C CYS A 175 -13.75 -12.15 3.29
N HIS A 176 -13.37 -13.42 3.14
CA HIS A 176 -14.05 -14.37 2.28
C HIS A 176 -15.51 -14.60 2.68
N ASP A 177 -15.80 -14.71 3.97
CA ASP A 177 -17.17 -14.90 4.49
C ASP A 177 -18.15 -13.78 4.07
N LEU A 178 -17.65 -12.60 3.69
CA LEU A 178 -18.46 -11.43 3.35
C LEU A 178 -18.44 -11.09 1.85
N TYR A 179 -17.36 -11.45 1.16
CA TYR A 179 -17.02 -10.86 -0.14
C TYR A 179 -16.68 -11.91 -1.21
N ARG A 180 -16.64 -13.19 -0.87
CA ARG A 180 -16.39 -14.28 -1.80
C ARG A 180 -17.57 -15.24 -1.85
N GLU A 181 -17.92 -15.71 -3.07
CA GLU A 181 -18.89 -16.78 -3.26
C GLU A 181 -18.41 -18.07 -2.58
N GLU A 182 -19.30 -18.69 -1.80
CA GLU A 182 -19.01 -19.98 -1.17
C GLU A 182 -19.14 -21.10 -2.24
N HIS A 183 -18.17 -22.00 -2.24
CA HIS A 183 -18.25 -23.26 -3.00
C HIS A 183 -18.54 -24.37 -2.03
N ASP A 184 -19.72 -25.01 -2.20
CA ASP A 184 -20.11 -26.23 -1.52
C ASP A 184 -19.22 -27.42 -1.94
#